data_2b3ff0ba1f604b4c12915c92c286f802
#
_entry.id   2b3ff0ba1f604b4c12915c92c286f802
#
_cell.length_a   1.000
_cell.length_b   1.000
_cell.length_c   1.000
_cell.angle_alpha   90.00
_cell.angle_beta   90.00
_cell.angle_gamma   90.00
#
_symmetry.space_group_name_H-M   'P 1'
#
loop_
_entity.id
_entity.type
_entity.pdbx_description
1 polymer ?
#
loop_
_entity_poly.entity_id
_entity_poly.type
_entity_poly.pdbx_seq_one_letter_code
_entity_poly.pdbx_strand_id
1 'polypeptide(L)'
;ESMSIIESPVTQNRFFIDTIENKSFMISDYGDDIVFPKFDFKENDIIGNLQLVLELFSEDRQSIIYCNTVDKTIQTAINFADRRSKIDSEEIDEVIKLIDERIHHQYYLKKCLNKGIAYHFGGIPEEIKLRIENLYKQGLIRFLFCTSTLLEGVNLPAKNIFILSEKIGDGKMSDIDFWNLAGRAGRLRKDISGNIFCVNLYNQSGYWKDSKNASILRTKEICEIKPQILSKQNDNLYKNIGNYFEQKSYSNKNLSSEKKKT
;
A
#
# COMPACT_ATOMS: atom_id res chain seq x y z
N GLU A 1 25.10 22.54 7.75
CA GLU A 1 23.89 22.59 6.91
C GLU A 1 23.73 21.22 6.25
N SER A 2 22.89 20.37 6.87
CA SER A 2 22.52 19.08 6.26
C SER A 2 21.37 19.34 5.30
N MET A 3 21.64 19.38 4.01
CA MET A 3 20.62 19.29 2.97
C MET A 3 19.99 17.91 3.04
N SER A 4 18.82 17.79 3.64
CA SER A 4 17.99 16.60 3.48
C SER A 4 17.27 16.70 2.14
N ILE A 5 17.82 16.10 1.12
CA ILE A 5 17.13 15.92 -0.16
C ILE A 5 16.09 14.82 0.06
N ILE A 6 14.85 15.23 0.30
CA ILE A 6 13.68 14.34 0.42
C ILE A 6 12.96 14.34 -0.94
N GLU A 7 13.69 14.05 -1.98
CA GLU A 7 13.09 13.75 -3.28
C GLU A 7 13.11 12.22 -3.48
N SER A 8 11.93 11.67 -3.72
CA SER A 8 11.85 10.29 -4.22
C SER A 8 12.65 10.23 -5.52
N PRO A 9 13.56 9.25 -5.68
CA PRO A 9 14.34 9.11 -6.90
C PRO A 9 13.48 8.81 -8.15
N VAL A 10 12.18 8.61 -7.96
CA VAL A 10 11.19 8.37 -9.01
C VAL A 10 10.09 9.42 -8.87
N THR A 11 9.81 10.15 -9.94
CA THR A 11 8.69 11.11 -9.98
C THR A 11 7.36 10.40 -9.72
N GLN A 12 6.52 10.96 -8.87
CA GLN A 12 5.21 10.41 -8.54
C GLN A 12 4.10 11.27 -9.13
N ASN A 13 3.41 10.74 -10.13
CA ASN A 13 2.20 11.36 -10.66
C ASN A 13 1.03 11.02 -9.74
N ARG A 14 0.24 12.01 -9.37
CA ARG A 14 -0.85 11.88 -8.39
C ARG A 14 -2.18 12.17 -9.06
N PHE A 15 -3.10 11.23 -8.93
CA PHE A 15 -4.40 11.28 -9.59
C PHE A 15 -5.52 11.13 -8.57
N PHE A 16 -6.59 11.85 -8.80
CA PHE A 16 -7.86 11.65 -8.12
C PHE A 16 -8.91 11.24 -9.16
N ILE A 17 -9.64 10.16 -8.88
CA ILE A 17 -10.69 9.64 -9.75
C ILE A 17 -11.95 9.43 -8.92
N ASP A 18 -13.00 10.17 -9.25
CA ASP A 18 -14.32 10.01 -8.67
C ASP A 18 -15.26 9.38 -9.70
N THR A 19 -15.61 8.12 -9.47
CA THR A 19 -16.50 7.38 -10.37
C THR A 19 -17.97 7.71 -10.13
N ILE A 20 -18.31 8.36 -9.03
CA ILE A 20 -19.68 8.76 -8.67
C ILE A 20 -20.03 10.11 -9.34
N GLU A 21 -19.16 11.10 -9.14
CA GLU A 21 -19.35 12.43 -9.72
C GLU A 21 -18.77 12.57 -11.14
N ASN A 22 -18.11 11.52 -11.62
CA ASN A 22 -17.41 11.46 -12.90
C ASN A 22 -16.42 12.63 -13.07
N LYS A 23 -15.58 12.81 -12.03
CA LYS A 23 -14.54 13.82 -11.97
C LYS A 23 -13.18 13.14 -11.84
N SER A 24 -12.25 13.53 -12.68
CA SER A 24 -10.90 12.99 -12.63
C SER A 24 -9.88 14.04 -12.98
N PHE A 25 -8.79 14.10 -12.22
CA PHE A 25 -7.72 15.05 -12.47
C PHE A 25 -6.37 14.51 -11.98
N MET A 26 -5.30 15.01 -12.57
CA MET A 26 -3.94 14.85 -12.09
C MET A 26 -3.51 16.11 -11.36
N ILE A 27 -2.94 15.92 -10.17
CA ILE A 27 -2.42 17.02 -9.37
C ILE A 27 -1.12 17.53 -9.97
N SER A 28 -1.07 18.83 -10.25
CA SER A 28 0.11 19.54 -10.71
C SER A 28 0.86 20.14 -9.52
N ASP A 29 2.20 20.04 -9.53
CA ASP A 29 3.06 20.73 -8.57
C ASP A 29 3.36 22.19 -8.97
N TYR A 30 3.09 22.57 -10.23
CA TYR A 30 3.56 23.82 -10.83
C TYR A 30 2.46 24.69 -11.42
N GLY A 31 1.18 24.38 -11.20
CA GLY A 31 0.07 25.13 -11.75
C GLY A 31 -1.28 24.53 -11.43
N ASP A 32 -2.27 24.80 -12.28
CA ASP A 32 -3.59 24.20 -12.11
C ASP A 32 -3.58 22.70 -12.37
N ASP A 33 -4.48 21.99 -11.70
CA ASP A 33 -4.65 20.55 -11.91
C ASP A 33 -5.08 20.24 -13.33
N ILE A 34 -4.56 19.14 -13.89
CA ILE A 34 -4.93 18.69 -15.22
C ILE A 34 -6.21 17.87 -15.12
N VAL A 35 -7.32 18.45 -15.58
CA VAL A 35 -8.63 17.80 -15.56
C VAL A 35 -8.75 16.85 -16.76
N PHE A 36 -9.12 15.61 -16.51
CA PHE A 36 -9.41 14.64 -17.56
C PHE A 36 -10.84 14.77 -18.09
N PRO A 37 -11.09 14.35 -19.34
CA PRO A 37 -12.44 14.23 -19.85
C PRO A 37 -13.25 13.24 -19.00
N LYS A 38 -14.56 13.34 -19.06
CA LYS A 38 -15.46 12.40 -18.39
C LYS A 38 -15.26 10.99 -18.97
N PHE A 39 -15.25 10.01 -18.06
CA PHE A 39 -15.23 8.61 -18.42
C PHE A 39 -16.66 8.05 -18.49
N ASP A 40 -16.82 6.89 -19.13
CA ASP A 40 -18.13 6.21 -19.22
C ASP A 40 -18.40 5.37 -17.96
N PHE A 41 -18.38 6.02 -16.78
CA PHE A 41 -18.72 5.36 -15.54
C PHE A 41 -20.23 5.11 -15.46
N LYS A 42 -20.57 3.89 -15.02
CA LYS A 42 -21.95 3.45 -14.89
C LYS A 42 -22.42 3.59 -13.45
N GLU A 43 -23.60 4.13 -13.27
CA GLU A 43 -24.22 4.19 -11.96
C GLU A 43 -24.44 2.78 -11.40
N ASN A 44 -24.11 2.57 -10.12
CA ASN A 44 -24.23 1.31 -9.40
C ASN A 44 -23.38 0.12 -9.92
N ASP A 45 -22.52 0.28 -10.95
CA ASP A 45 -21.58 -0.77 -11.38
C ASP A 45 -20.16 -0.52 -10.82
N ILE A 46 -20.01 -0.66 -9.51
CA ILE A 46 -18.75 -0.41 -8.78
C ILE A 46 -17.58 -1.20 -9.39
N ILE A 47 -17.79 -2.50 -9.66
CA ILE A 47 -16.72 -3.36 -10.18
C ILE A 47 -16.43 -3.04 -11.64
N GLY A 48 -17.43 -2.71 -12.44
CA GLY A 48 -17.22 -2.27 -13.82
C GLY A 48 -16.47 -0.94 -13.89
N ASN A 49 -16.79 -0.01 -13.02
CA ASN A 49 -16.08 1.25 -12.92
C ASN A 49 -14.63 1.06 -12.46
N LEU A 50 -14.39 0.18 -11.46
CA LEU A 50 -13.04 -0.19 -11.06
C LEU A 50 -12.27 -0.85 -12.19
N GLN A 51 -12.89 -1.76 -12.92
CA GLN A 51 -12.28 -2.41 -14.08
C GLN A 51 -11.87 -1.38 -15.13
N LEU A 52 -12.76 -0.45 -15.48
CA LEU A 52 -12.48 0.61 -16.43
C LEU A 52 -11.27 1.45 -15.98
N VAL A 53 -11.23 1.87 -14.72
CA VAL A 53 -10.10 2.62 -14.15
C VAL A 53 -8.79 1.80 -14.23
N LEU A 54 -8.82 0.54 -13.80
CA LEU A 54 -7.63 -0.31 -13.81
C LEU A 54 -7.14 -0.58 -15.24
N GLU A 55 -8.02 -0.81 -16.19
CA GLU A 55 -7.67 -1.04 -17.59
C GLU A 55 -7.10 0.20 -18.27
N LEU A 56 -7.71 1.37 -18.05
CA LEU A 56 -7.26 2.63 -18.63
C LEU A 56 -5.86 3.05 -18.16
N PHE A 57 -5.55 2.86 -16.88
CA PHE A 57 -4.32 3.38 -16.29
C PHE A 57 -3.22 2.34 -16.06
N SER A 58 -3.54 1.05 -16.14
CA SER A 58 -2.52 0.01 -15.92
C SER A 58 -1.80 -0.42 -17.19
N GLU A 59 -2.44 -0.33 -18.36
CA GLU A 59 -1.90 -0.89 -19.61
C GLU A 59 -1.32 -2.30 -19.36
N ASP A 60 -0.07 -2.56 -19.74
CA ASP A 60 0.65 -3.81 -19.44
C ASP A 60 1.52 -3.72 -18.18
N ARG A 61 1.22 -2.81 -17.26
CA ARG A 61 2.00 -2.57 -16.06
C ARG A 61 1.38 -3.22 -14.82
N GLN A 62 2.25 -3.61 -13.90
CA GLN A 62 1.83 -4.15 -12.61
C GLN A 62 1.24 -3.07 -11.71
N SER A 63 0.16 -3.42 -11.03
CA SER A 63 -0.60 -2.51 -10.18
C SER A 63 -0.85 -3.14 -8.81
N ILE A 64 -0.71 -2.34 -7.77
CA ILE A 64 -1.13 -2.67 -6.41
C ILE A 64 -2.41 -1.92 -6.11
N ILE A 65 -3.41 -2.62 -5.56
CA ILE A 65 -4.72 -2.08 -5.23
C ILE A 65 -4.93 -2.21 -3.72
N TYR A 66 -4.90 -1.08 -3.03
CA TYR A 66 -5.11 -1.03 -1.60
C TYR A 66 -6.60 -1.00 -1.24
N CYS A 67 -7.00 -1.92 -0.36
CA CYS A 67 -8.31 -1.96 0.28
C CYS A 67 -8.13 -1.92 1.81
N ASN A 68 -9.07 -1.29 2.54
CA ASN A 68 -8.91 -1.08 3.99
C ASN A 68 -9.16 -2.31 4.86
N THR A 69 -9.87 -3.33 4.37
CA THR A 69 -10.19 -4.54 5.13
C THR A 69 -9.92 -5.81 4.32
N VAL A 70 -9.71 -6.94 5.01
CA VAL A 70 -9.50 -8.25 4.40
C VAL A 70 -10.68 -8.64 3.51
N ASP A 71 -11.90 -8.48 4.02
CA ASP A 71 -13.12 -8.84 3.28
C ASP A 71 -13.25 -8.05 1.97
N LYS A 72 -13.02 -6.73 2.02
CA LYS A 72 -13.02 -5.89 0.81
C LYS A 72 -11.93 -6.31 -0.16
N THR A 73 -10.74 -6.63 0.33
CA THR A 73 -9.61 -7.09 -0.50
C THR A 73 -9.98 -8.37 -1.24
N ILE A 74 -10.50 -9.38 -0.55
CA ILE A 74 -10.89 -10.67 -1.13
C ILE A 74 -12.05 -10.48 -2.11
N GLN A 75 -13.13 -9.83 -1.69
CA GLN A 75 -14.33 -9.64 -2.51
C GLN A 75 -14.04 -8.85 -3.80
N THR A 76 -13.29 -7.76 -3.68
CA THR A 76 -12.93 -6.94 -4.84
C THR A 76 -12.05 -7.72 -5.82
N ALA A 77 -11.06 -8.48 -5.31
CA ALA A 77 -10.19 -9.31 -6.14
C ALA A 77 -10.97 -10.41 -6.88
N ILE A 78 -11.90 -11.10 -6.19
CA ILE A 78 -12.73 -12.16 -6.79
C ILE A 78 -13.64 -11.57 -7.87
N ASN A 79 -14.38 -10.50 -7.55
CA ASN A 79 -15.30 -9.87 -8.48
C ASN A 79 -14.57 -9.29 -9.70
N PHE A 80 -13.36 -8.78 -9.51
CA PHE A 80 -12.52 -8.33 -10.62
C PHE A 80 -12.01 -9.52 -11.46
N ALA A 81 -11.63 -10.62 -10.82
CA ALA A 81 -11.19 -11.84 -11.50
C ALA A 81 -12.30 -12.47 -12.37
N ASP A 82 -13.58 -12.35 -11.96
CA ASP A 82 -14.73 -12.88 -12.73
C ASP A 82 -14.89 -12.24 -14.10
N ARG A 83 -14.36 -11.02 -14.27
CA ARG A 83 -14.43 -10.26 -15.52
C ARG A 83 -13.20 -10.43 -16.42
N ARG A 84 -12.28 -11.34 -16.10
CA ARG A 84 -11.02 -11.52 -16.85
C ARG A 84 -10.87 -12.93 -17.42
N SER A 85 -10.12 -12.99 -18.52
CA SER A 85 -9.77 -14.26 -19.15
C SER A 85 -8.74 -15.03 -18.33
N LYS A 86 -8.78 -16.36 -18.43
CA LYS A 86 -7.76 -17.23 -17.83
C LYS A 86 -6.42 -17.02 -18.52
N ILE A 87 -5.35 -17.10 -17.74
CA ILE A 87 -3.97 -17.17 -18.22
C ILE A 87 -3.43 -18.59 -17.93
N ASP A 88 -2.62 -19.09 -18.81
CA ASP A 88 -1.97 -20.39 -18.63
C ASP A 88 -0.51 -20.15 -18.23
N SER A 89 -0.09 -20.73 -17.10
CA SER A 89 1.28 -20.66 -16.57
C SER A 89 1.53 -21.84 -15.63
N GLU A 90 2.63 -22.55 -15.88
CA GLU A 90 3.07 -23.66 -15.03
C GLU A 90 3.38 -23.20 -13.61
N GLU A 91 3.98 -22.02 -13.46
CA GLU A 91 4.33 -21.44 -12.16
C GLU A 91 3.09 -21.11 -11.32
N ILE A 92 2.02 -20.65 -11.97
CA ILE A 92 0.74 -20.42 -11.28
C ILE A 92 0.12 -21.75 -10.86
N ASP A 93 0.14 -22.76 -11.73
CA ASP A 93 -0.40 -24.08 -11.44
C ASP A 93 0.34 -24.76 -10.28
N GLU A 94 1.66 -24.57 -10.14
CA GLU A 94 2.43 -25.01 -8.98
C GLU A 94 1.94 -24.39 -7.68
N VAL A 95 1.69 -23.06 -7.68
CA VAL A 95 1.17 -22.37 -6.49
C VAL A 95 -0.26 -22.82 -6.17
N ILE A 96 -1.08 -23.09 -7.18
CA ILE A 96 -2.44 -23.62 -6.99
C ILE A 96 -2.39 -25.01 -6.33
N LYS A 97 -1.49 -25.89 -6.76
CA LYS A 97 -1.28 -27.21 -6.13
C LYS A 97 -0.85 -27.06 -4.67
N LEU A 98 0.08 -26.17 -4.40
CA LEU A 98 0.51 -25.88 -3.03
C LEU A 98 -0.64 -25.37 -2.13
N ILE A 99 -1.54 -24.54 -2.68
CA ILE A 99 -2.73 -24.08 -1.97
C ILE A 99 -3.67 -25.24 -1.66
N ASP A 100 -3.88 -26.17 -2.61
CA ASP A 100 -4.68 -27.36 -2.40
C ASP A 100 -4.14 -28.26 -1.28
N GLU A 101 -2.82 -28.42 -1.21
CA GLU A 101 -2.13 -29.23 -0.21
C GLU A 101 -2.10 -28.58 1.18
N ARG A 102 -1.93 -27.25 1.25
CA ARG A 102 -1.65 -26.55 2.52
C ARG A 102 -2.85 -25.84 3.13
N ILE A 103 -3.85 -25.46 2.34
CA ILE A 103 -5.00 -24.70 2.79
C ILE A 103 -6.29 -25.49 2.54
N HIS A 104 -6.82 -25.38 1.34
CA HIS A 104 -8.07 -26.02 0.96
C HIS A 104 -8.30 -25.96 -0.56
N HIS A 105 -8.88 -27.03 -1.13
CA HIS A 105 -9.17 -27.09 -2.57
C HIS A 105 -10.19 -26.05 -3.07
N GLN A 106 -11.00 -25.45 -2.20
CA GLN A 106 -11.97 -24.39 -2.53
C GLN A 106 -11.47 -22.99 -2.18
N TYR A 107 -10.16 -22.81 -1.91
CA TYR A 107 -9.64 -21.50 -1.54
C TYR A 107 -9.72 -20.53 -2.72
N TYR A 108 -10.40 -19.40 -2.53
CA TYR A 108 -10.74 -18.45 -3.59
C TYR A 108 -9.53 -17.83 -4.31
N LEU A 109 -8.38 -17.79 -3.66
CA LEU A 109 -7.14 -17.27 -4.26
C LEU A 109 -6.79 -17.95 -5.57
N LYS A 110 -7.06 -19.25 -5.70
CA LYS A 110 -6.82 -20.04 -6.92
C LYS A 110 -7.54 -19.47 -8.14
N LYS A 111 -8.80 -19.03 -7.94
CA LYS A 111 -9.59 -18.40 -8.99
C LYS A 111 -8.96 -17.09 -9.47
N CYS A 112 -8.43 -16.30 -8.54
CA CYS A 112 -7.73 -15.06 -8.84
C CYS A 112 -6.41 -15.33 -9.57
N LEU A 113 -5.58 -16.25 -9.06
CA LEU A 113 -4.29 -16.60 -9.66
C LEU A 113 -4.41 -17.01 -11.13
N ASN A 114 -5.40 -17.83 -11.47
CA ASN A 114 -5.70 -18.22 -12.85
C ASN A 114 -6.01 -17.04 -13.80
N LYS A 115 -6.17 -15.82 -13.28
CA LYS A 115 -6.47 -14.60 -14.04
C LYS A 115 -5.35 -13.55 -13.94
N GLY A 116 -4.19 -13.91 -13.40
CA GLY A 116 -3.08 -12.99 -13.15
C GLY A 116 -3.38 -11.98 -12.04
N ILE A 117 -4.26 -12.36 -11.12
CA ILE A 117 -4.68 -11.55 -9.98
C ILE A 117 -4.33 -12.29 -8.71
N ALA A 118 -3.88 -11.55 -7.69
CA ALA A 118 -3.74 -12.10 -6.34
C ALA A 118 -4.26 -11.12 -5.30
N TYR A 119 -4.46 -11.62 -4.10
CA TYR A 119 -4.66 -10.78 -2.93
C TYR A 119 -3.64 -11.14 -1.85
N HIS A 120 -3.29 -10.16 -1.01
CA HIS A 120 -2.26 -10.26 0.01
C HIS A 120 -2.70 -9.58 1.30
N PHE A 121 -2.71 -10.33 2.40
CA PHE A 121 -3.00 -9.83 3.74
C PHE A 121 -2.33 -10.70 4.81
N GLY A 122 -2.27 -10.23 6.06
CA GLY A 122 -1.52 -10.87 7.15
C GLY A 122 -1.91 -12.31 7.46
N GLY A 123 -3.18 -12.69 7.26
CA GLY A 123 -3.70 -14.03 7.57
C GLY A 123 -3.37 -15.12 6.56
N ILE A 124 -2.74 -14.80 5.42
CA ILE A 124 -2.29 -15.81 4.45
C ILE A 124 -1.03 -16.48 5.00
N PRO A 125 -0.90 -17.83 4.91
CA PRO A 125 0.31 -18.54 5.30
C PRO A 125 1.56 -17.97 4.60
N GLU A 126 2.67 -17.86 5.33
CA GLU A 126 3.89 -17.21 4.85
C GLU A 126 4.43 -17.83 3.56
N GLU A 127 4.41 -19.17 3.45
CA GLU A 127 4.84 -19.88 2.26
C GLU A 127 4.05 -19.45 1.01
N ILE A 128 2.72 -19.27 1.15
CA ILE A 128 1.86 -18.83 0.05
C ILE A 128 2.12 -17.35 -0.28
N LYS A 129 2.31 -16.48 0.73
CA LYS A 129 2.68 -15.08 0.52
C LYS A 129 3.96 -14.96 -0.31
N LEU A 130 5.00 -15.69 0.06
CA LEU A 130 6.27 -15.71 -0.67
C LEU A 130 6.10 -16.17 -2.14
N ARG A 131 5.24 -17.16 -2.39
CA ARG A 131 4.94 -17.60 -3.75
C ARG A 131 4.21 -16.53 -4.56
N ILE A 132 3.19 -15.87 -3.97
CA ILE A 132 2.48 -14.74 -4.60
C ILE A 132 3.46 -13.61 -4.94
N GLU A 133 4.35 -13.25 -4.01
CA GLU A 133 5.35 -12.22 -4.22
C GLU A 133 6.31 -12.56 -5.37
N ASN A 134 6.72 -13.83 -5.46
CA ASN A 134 7.57 -14.30 -6.55
C ASN A 134 6.85 -14.24 -7.90
N LEU A 135 5.60 -14.72 -7.99
CA LEU A 135 4.78 -14.58 -9.19
C LEU A 135 4.59 -13.12 -9.60
N TYR A 136 4.41 -12.23 -8.61
CA TYR A 136 4.32 -10.79 -8.87
C TYR A 136 5.66 -10.24 -9.41
N LYS A 137 6.80 -10.58 -8.81
CA LYS A 137 8.14 -10.16 -9.28
C LYS A 137 8.45 -10.65 -10.70
N GLN A 138 7.95 -11.82 -11.07
CA GLN A 138 8.06 -12.41 -12.41
C GLN A 138 7.11 -11.76 -13.43
N GLY A 139 6.14 -10.95 -12.98
CA GLY A 139 5.15 -10.32 -13.85
C GLY A 139 3.93 -11.18 -14.17
N LEU A 140 3.84 -12.40 -13.65
CA LEU A 140 2.71 -13.32 -13.84
C LEU A 140 1.45 -12.84 -13.10
N ILE A 141 1.62 -12.15 -11.97
CA ILE A 141 0.55 -11.42 -11.30
C ILE A 141 0.60 -9.96 -11.73
N ARG A 142 -0.46 -9.50 -12.38
CA ARG A 142 -0.58 -8.14 -12.88
C ARG A 142 -1.27 -7.21 -11.87
N PHE A 143 -2.26 -7.72 -11.15
CA PHE A 143 -3.03 -6.97 -10.17
C PHE A 143 -2.94 -7.63 -8.80
N LEU A 144 -2.39 -6.90 -7.82
CA LEU A 144 -2.25 -7.37 -6.46
C LEU A 144 -3.13 -6.53 -5.53
N PHE A 145 -4.22 -7.12 -5.06
CA PHE A 145 -5.09 -6.50 -4.05
C PHE A 145 -4.52 -6.73 -2.65
N CYS A 146 -4.48 -5.70 -1.81
CA CYS A 146 -3.85 -5.83 -0.50
C CYS A 146 -4.47 -4.96 0.58
N THR A 147 -4.19 -5.34 1.83
CA THR A 147 -4.42 -4.49 3.01
C THR A 147 -3.12 -3.77 3.41
N SER A 148 -3.15 -3.04 4.53
CA SER A 148 -2.00 -2.32 5.09
C SER A 148 -0.79 -3.22 5.41
N THR A 149 -0.97 -4.53 5.54
CA THR A 149 0.15 -5.45 5.78
C THR A 149 1.21 -5.45 4.67
N LEU A 150 0.85 -5.01 3.46
CA LEU A 150 1.82 -4.78 2.40
C LEU A 150 2.74 -3.58 2.71
N LEU A 151 2.32 -2.66 3.61
CA LEU A 151 3.15 -1.54 4.06
C LEU A 151 4.31 -2.01 4.94
N GLU A 152 4.12 -3.13 5.64
CA GLU A 152 5.02 -3.67 6.64
C GLU A 152 5.84 -4.84 6.06
N GLY A 153 7.08 -4.57 5.70
CA GLY A 153 8.08 -5.63 5.47
C GLY A 153 8.18 -6.23 4.05
N VAL A 154 7.27 -5.93 3.12
CA VAL A 154 7.33 -6.48 1.76
C VAL A 154 7.76 -5.41 0.75
N ASN A 155 8.85 -5.65 0.04
CA ASN A 155 9.32 -4.74 -1.02
C ASN A 155 8.78 -5.19 -2.39
N LEU A 156 7.54 -4.81 -2.69
CA LEU A 156 6.90 -5.03 -3.99
C LEU A 156 6.59 -3.67 -4.64
N PRO A 157 7.50 -3.13 -5.43
CA PRO A 157 7.23 -1.90 -6.16
C PRO A 157 6.29 -2.18 -7.34
N ALA A 158 5.39 -1.25 -7.61
CA ALA A 158 4.47 -1.29 -8.74
C ALA A 158 4.59 -0.02 -9.59
N LYS A 159 4.23 -0.09 -10.87
CA LYS A 159 4.09 1.13 -11.68
C LYS A 159 2.96 2.00 -11.17
N ASN A 160 1.85 1.37 -10.79
CA ASN A 160 0.62 2.02 -10.36
C ASN A 160 0.18 1.55 -8.98
N ILE A 161 -0.19 2.49 -8.13
CA ILE A 161 -0.81 2.24 -6.83
C ILE A 161 -2.21 2.84 -6.85
N PHE A 162 -3.22 2.00 -6.66
CA PHE A 162 -4.62 2.43 -6.53
C PHE A 162 -5.04 2.34 -5.07
N ILE A 163 -5.50 3.44 -4.50
CA ILE A 163 -5.93 3.54 -3.11
C ILE A 163 -7.43 3.75 -3.09
N LEU A 164 -8.17 2.69 -2.75
CA LEU A 164 -9.63 2.67 -2.81
C LEU A 164 -10.30 3.18 -1.52
N SER A 165 -9.52 3.43 -0.46
CA SER A 165 -10.06 3.89 0.82
C SER A 165 -9.09 4.83 1.52
N GLU A 166 -9.64 5.84 2.20
CA GLU A 166 -8.88 6.74 3.09
C GLU A 166 -8.69 6.18 4.51
N LYS A 167 -9.03 4.89 4.74
CA LYS A 167 -8.94 4.24 6.05
C LYS A 167 -7.90 3.12 6.05
N ILE A 168 -7.34 2.87 7.24
CA ILE A 168 -6.64 1.64 7.60
C ILE A 168 -7.45 0.98 8.71
N GLY A 169 -8.03 -0.20 8.42
CA GLY A 169 -9.03 -0.81 9.30
C GLY A 169 -10.19 0.15 9.55
N ASP A 170 -10.46 0.48 10.81
CA ASP A 170 -11.51 1.42 11.21
C ASP A 170 -11.03 2.87 11.33
N GLY A 171 -9.71 3.09 11.38
CA GLY A 171 -9.08 4.40 11.53
C GLY A 171 -8.87 5.14 10.21
N LYS A 172 -8.75 6.47 10.27
CA LYS A 172 -8.32 7.27 9.12
C LYS A 172 -6.85 6.99 8.82
N MET A 173 -6.50 6.84 7.55
CA MET A 173 -5.12 6.70 7.08
C MET A 173 -4.33 7.97 7.46
N SER A 174 -3.18 7.80 8.10
CA SER A 174 -2.28 8.91 8.37
C SER A 174 -1.48 9.30 7.11
N ASP A 175 -0.92 10.52 7.10
CA ASP A 175 -0.07 10.98 6.00
C ASP A 175 1.16 10.06 5.83
N ILE A 176 1.71 9.55 6.95
CA ILE A 176 2.84 8.62 6.94
C ILE A 176 2.44 7.32 6.25
N ASP A 177 1.29 6.74 6.61
CA ASP A 177 0.81 5.49 6.02
C ASP A 177 0.53 5.66 4.53
N PHE A 178 -0.10 6.79 4.16
CA PHE A 178 -0.36 7.13 2.77
C PHE A 178 0.94 7.21 1.96
N TRP A 179 1.92 7.97 2.44
CA TRP A 179 3.18 8.15 1.72
C TRP A 179 4.06 6.90 1.73
N ASN A 180 3.95 6.04 2.75
CA ASN A 180 4.56 4.70 2.75
C ASN A 180 3.97 3.80 1.66
N LEU A 181 2.65 3.86 1.45
CA LEU A 181 1.98 3.14 0.38
C LEU A 181 2.35 3.75 -0.98
N ALA A 182 2.22 5.05 -1.12
CA ALA A 182 2.55 5.80 -2.33
C ALA A 182 4.02 5.66 -2.73
N GLY A 183 4.93 5.54 -1.76
CA GLY A 183 6.36 5.33 -1.98
C GLY A 183 6.71 4.03 -2.71
N ARG A 184 5.77 3.12 -2.85
CA ARG A 184 5.92 1.90 -3.66
C ARG A 184 5.61 2.13 -5.14
N ALA A 185 5.10 3.31 -5.51
CA ALA A 185 4.83 3.67 -6.90
C ALA A 185 6.14 4.01 -7.62
N GLY A 186 6.40 3.27 -8.71
CA GLY A 186 7.59 3.40 -9.52
C GLY A 186 8.73 2.49 -9.05
N ARG A 187 9.45 1.91 -10.02
CA ARG A 187 10.59 1.02 -9.78
C ARG A 187 11.86 1.77 -10.00
N LEU A 188 12.69 1.89 -8.97
CA LEU A 188 14.03 2.45 -9.12
C LEU A 188 14.79 1.74 -10.26
N ARG A 189 15.39 2.49 -11.18
CA ARG A 189 16.11 2.02 -12.37
C ARG A 189 15.27 1.35 -13.47
N LYS A 190 13.95 1.19 -13.30
CA LYS A 190 13.06 0.62 -14.34
C LYS A 190 12.04 1.61 -14.84
N ASP A 191 11.51 2.45 -13.94
CA ASP A 191 10.47 3.42 -14.24
C ASP A 191 10.98 4.84 -14.01
N ILE A 192 10.69 5.75 -14.95
CA ILE A 192 10.98 7.19 -14.79
C ILE A 192 10.01 7.81 -13.77
N SER A 193 8.78 7.29 -13.72
CA SER A 193 7.73 7.77 -12.81
C SER A 193 6.88 6.62 -12.28
N GLY A 194 6.28 6.83 -11.12
CA GLY A 194 5.20 6.00 -10.57
C GLY A 194 3.89 6.77 -10.53
N ASN A 195 2.77 6.08 -10.53
CA ASN A 195 1.45 6.67 -10.50
C ASN A 195 0.70 6.28 -9.23
N ILE A 196 0.10 7.27 -8.58
CA ILE A 196 -0.72 7.11 -7.37
C ILE A 196 -2.12 7.56 -7.71
N PHE A 197 -3.10 6.68 -7.56
CA PHE A 197 -4.50 6.95 -7.84
C PHE A 197 -5.32 6.83 -6.55
N CYS A 198 -5.93 7.93 -6.10
CA CYS A 198 -7.00 7.89 -5.11
C CYS A 198 -8.32 7.72 -5.86
N VAL A 199 -8.98 6.60 -5.67
CA VAL A 199 -10.19 6.24 -6.43
C VAL A 199 -11.40 6.20 -5.52
N ASN A 200 -12.36 7.09 -5.76
CA ASN A 200 -13.67 7.07 -5.11
C ASN A 200 -14.64 6.16 -5.88
N LEU A 201 -14.94 5.00 -5.30
CA LEU A 201 -15.89 4.02 -5.85
C LEU A 201 -17.24 4.02 -5.13
N TYR A 202 -17.31 4.58 -3.92
CA TYR A 202 -18.47 4.47 -3.04
C TYR A 202 -18.84 5.81 -2.43
N ASN A 203 -20.09 6.18 -2.51
CA ASN A 203 -20.61 7.36 -1.82
C ASN A 203 -20.84 7.07 -0.31
N GLN A 204 -19.79 6.66 0.38
CA GLN A 204 -19.83 6.25 1.79
C GLN A 204 -18.72 6.91 2.60
N SER A 205 -18.92 7.01 3.91
CA SER A 205 -17.86 7.46 4.83
C SER A 205 -16.66 6.50 4.83
N GLY A 206 -15.46 7.04 4.74
CA GLY A 206 -14.22 6.28 4.69
C GLY A 206 -13.72 5.97 3.28
N TYR A 207 -14.39 6.51 2.27
CA TYR A 207 -13.92 6.55 0.89
C TYR A 207 -13.71 8.00 0.48
N TRP A 208 -12.90 8.19 -0.55
CA TRP A 208 -12.61 9.52 -1.10
C TRP A 208 -13.90 10.16 -1.58
N LYS A 209 -14.41 11.18 -0.85
CA LYS A 209 -15.68 11.84 -1.22
C LYS A 209 -15.51 13.01 -2.15
N ASP A 210 -14.37 13.70 -2.03
CA ASP A 210 -14.07 14.88 -2.85
C ASP A 210 -12.56 15.13 -2.90
N SER A 211 -12.15 16.08 -3.73
CA SER A 211 -10.77 16.50 -3.86
C SER A 211 -10.19 17.14 -2.58
N LYS A 212 -11.03 17.60 -1.65
CA LYS A 212 -10.59 18.15 -0.36
C LYS A 212 -10.15 17.03 0.56
N ASN A 213 -10.84 15.89 0.56
CA ASN A 213 -10.41 14.71 1.30
C ASN A 213 -9.12 14.11 0.72
N ALA A 214 -8.88 14.31 -0.57
CA ALA A 214 -7.63 13.98 -1.23
C ALA A 214 -6.52 15.03 -1.03
N SER A 215 -6.67 15.98 -0.11
CA SER A 215 -5.64 16.99 0.21
C SER A 215 -4.27 16.37 0.53
N ILE A 216 -4.27 15.18 1.10
CA ILE A 216 -3.07 14.37 1.35
C ILE A 216 -2.23 14.12 0.09
N LEU A 217 -2.84 14.13 -1.09
CA LEU A 217 -2.11 14.04 -2.35
C LEU A 217 -1.30 15.31 -2.66
N ARG A 218 -1.64 16.45 -2.05
CA ARG A 218 -1.00 17.75 -2.31
C ARG A 218 0.17 18.02 -1.42
N THR A 219 0.13 17.54 -0.18
CA THR A 219 1.15 17.81 0.84
C THR A 219 2.12 16.66 0.93
N LYS A 220 3.31 16.83 0.34
CA LYS A 220 4.52 16.16 0.81
C LYS A 220 5.08 16.97 1.98
N GLU A 221 4.32 17.14 3.05
CA GLU A 221 4.93 17.65 4.26
C GLU A 221 5.96 16.63 4.73
N ILE A 222 7.16 17.15 5.03
CA ILE A 222 8.20 16.42 5.74
C ILE A 222 7.59 16.11 7.11
N CYS A 223 6.95 14.94 7.22
CA CYS A 223 6.62 14.42 8.54
C CYS A 223 7.97 14.23 9.24
N GLU A 224 8.33 15.11 10.16
CA GLU A 224 9.38 14.80 11.11
C GLU A 224 9.00 13.47 11.73
N ILE A 225 9.76 12.42 11.36
CA ILE A 225 9.63 11.11 11.99
C ILE A 225 10.11 11.33 13.43
N LYS A 226 9.18 11.74 14.29
CA LYS A 226 9.41 11.67 15.74
C LYS A 226 9.33 10.20 16.09
N PRO A 227 10.43 9.59 16.53
CA PRO A 227 10.37 8.19 16.97
C PRO A 227 9.19 8.05 17.94
N GLN A 228 8.40 6.98 17.85
CA GLN A 228 7.26 6.74 18.78
C GLN A 228 7.65 6.88 20.25
N ILE A 229 8.91 6.64 20.55
CA ILE A 229 9.57 6.88 21.84
C ILE A 229 9.46 8.36 22.27
N LEU A 230 9.39 9.34 21.37
CA LEU A 230 9.30 10.77 21.66
C LEU A 230 7.86 11.31 21.72
N SER A 231 6.84 10.49 21.54
CA SER A 231 5.47 10.92 21.70
C SER A 231 5.12 11.08 23.18
N LYS A 232 4.39 12.15 23.52
CA LYS A 232 3.97 12.44 24.92
C LYS A 232 3.19 11.30 25.59
N GLN A 233 2.66 10.34 24.84
CA GLN A 233 1.98 9.14 25.36
C GLN A 233 2.93 8.15 26.06
N ASN A 234 4.23 8.27 25.87
CA ASN A 234 5.24 7.35 26.41
C ASN A 234 6.16 7.98 27.48
N ASP A 235 5.74 9.05 28.15
CA ASP A 235 6.52 9.70 29.21
C ASP A 235 7.00 8.74 30.31
N ASN A 236 6.21 7.71 30.63
CA ASN A 236 6.59 6.68 31.60
C ASN A 236 7.68 5.73 31.05
N LEU A 237 7.67 5.43 29.76
CA LEU A 237 8.70 4.60 29.13
C LEU A 237 10.05 5.35 29.10
N TYR A 238 10.01 6.67 28.83
CA TYR A 238 11.19 7.53 28.86
C TYR A 238 11.83 7.61 30.23
N LYS A 239 11.00 7.82 31.27
CA LYS A 239 11.48 7.86 32.65
C LYS A 239 12.11 6.51 33.04
N ASN A 240 11.51 5.40 32.64
CA ASN A 240 12.01 4.06 32.93
C ASN A 240 13.33 3.75 32.19
N ILE A 241 13.45 4.17 30.93
CA ILE A 241 14.68 4.03 30.14
C ILE A 241 15.78 4.94 30.70
N GLY A 242 15.46 6.19 31.02
CA GLY A 242 16.38 7.14 31.65
C GLY A 242 16.93 6.59 32.97
N ASN A 243 16.05 6.13 33.85
CA ASN A 243 16.41 5.54 35.14
C ASN A 243 17.28 4.26 34.98
N TYR A 244 17.02 3.45 33.97
CA TYR A 244 17.83 2.26 33.68
C TYR A 244 19.26 2.62 33.27
N PHE A 245 19.45 3.63 32.44
CA PHE A 245 20.77 4.09 32.01
C PHE A 245 21.52 4.82 33.15
N GLU A 246 20.83 5.60 33.98
CA GLU A 246 21.41 6.24 35.17
C GLU A 246 21.88 5.19 36.18
N GLN A 247 21.06 4.19 36.50
CA GLN A 247 21.46 3.10 37.40
C GLN A 247 22.69 2.32 36.90
N LYS A 248 22.77 2.07 35.57
CA LYS A 248 23.94 1.40 34.97
C LYS A 248 25.19 2.29 35.01
N SER A 249 25.07 3.61 34.91
CA SER A 249 26.19 4.52 35.01
C SER A 249 26.74 4.61 36.47
N TYR A 250 25.87 4.52 37.45
CA TYR A 250 26.26 4.49 38.86
C TYR A 250 26.96 3.15 39.25
N SER A 251 26.48 2.02 38.77
CA SER A 251 27.12 0.73 39.03
C SER A 251 28.52 0.62 38.39
N ASN A 252 28.72 1.20 37.22
CA ASN A 252 30.02 1.24 36.55
C ASN A 252 31.03 2.21 37.24
N LYS A 253 30.56 3.30 37.89
CA LYS A 253 31.40 4.21 38.66
C LYS A 253 31.87 3.55 39.96
N ASN A 254 31.05 2.76 40.61
CA ASN A 254 31.44 2.08 41.85
C ASN A 254 32.44 0.92 41.60
N LEU A 255 32.30 0.22 40.45
CA LEU A 255 33.28 -0.81 40.05
C LEU A 255 34.65 -0.24 39.66
N SER A 256 34.73 1.02 39.21
CA SER A 256 35.97 1.71 38.86
C SER A 256 36.66 2.30 40.08
N SER A 257 35.93 2.58 41.17
CA SER A 257 36.49 3.09 42.44
C SER A 257 37.05 1.98 43.35
N GLU A 258 36.52 0.76 43.27
CA GLU A 258 37.07 -0.39 44.02
C GLU A 258 38.34 -0.93 43.39
N LYS A 259 38.54 -0.85 42.07
CA LYS A 259 39.77 -1.24 41.36
C LYS A 259 40.95 -0.28 41.55
N LYS A 260 40.78 0.82 42.23
CA LYS A 260 41.86 1.79 42.57
C LYS A 260 42.35 1.70 44.03
N LYS A 261 41.88 0.72 44.80
CA LYS A 261 42.23 0.50 46.22
C LYS A 261 42.88 -0.85 46.47
N THR A 262 43.38 -1.53 45.48
CA THR A 262 44.26 -2.71 45.62
C THR A 262 45.58 -2.48 44.92
#